data_7cead79fedc09e7d927b27765a31568e
#
_entry.id   7cead79fedc09e7d927b27765a31568e
#
_cell.length_a   1.000
_cell.length_b   1.000
_cell.length_c   1.000
_cell.angle_alpha   90.00
_cell.angle_beta   90.00
_cell.angle_gamma   90.00
#
_symmetry.space_group_name_H-M   'P 1'
#
loop_
_entity.id
_entity.type
_entity.pdbx_description
1 polymer ?
#
loop_
_entity_poly.entity_id
_entity_poly.type
_entity_poly.pdbx_seq_one_letter_code
_entity_poly.pdbx_strand_id
1 'polypeptide(L)'
;NIILMKKILATIILALTFYASNAQEINFVEYDLNNGLHVILHQDNTAPVITTAVSYHVGSKDEEEGRTGFAHFFEHLLFEGTKNIKGGEWFKLVEANGGSNNAYTSDDQTYYYEVFPSNKLELSLWMESERMLHPVIRQEDRINLQEGVVKEEKNFRLDNSPYGYLLYSVRSNLYRSHPYGRLTIGLDKDLEAANLEDFKKFNNKYHKPNNATLVVAGDIDIDKTTELVKKYFGEIPGSEDVVRNLPKEDPIEETIKAKWYDPNIQVPALLVGYITPKMNSRESRVLNLLSTYLSDGKSSVLYKKMVDDKKMALAVQTVNLAQEDYGTYLMLALPLGEISLEDLLSEIDVEIEKVQNDLISDRDLEKLQNTLETQFVSRNSSIEGIANSLSDYHTFFGDTGLINSELNIYRSITKEEIRDIANKYLQSNQRVIVDYLPGDETNKTTIE
;
A
#
# COMPACT_ATOMS: atom_id res chain seq x y z
N ASN A 1 11.87 12.44 58.40
CA ASN A 1 10.67 12.38 57.53
C ASN A 1 10.94 12.80 56.07
N ILE A 2 11.78 13.79 55.79
CA ILE A 2 12.12 14.24 54.40
C ILE A 2 12.91 13.19 53.63
N ILE A 3 13.80 12.45 54.29
CA ILE A 3 14.61 11.37 53.63
C ILE A 3 13.73 10.17 53.28
N LEU A 4 12.74 9.85 54.12
CA LEU A 4 11.78 8.78 53.85
C LEU A 4 10.84 9.15 52.68
N MET A 5 10.36 10.38 52.62
CA MET A 5 9.58 10.92 51.51
C MET A 5 10.35 10.92 50.18
N LYS A 6 11.63 11.32 50.18
CA LYS A 6 12.48 11.27 48.98
C LYS A 6 12.73 9.83 48.48
N LYS A 7 12.89 8.87 49.40
CA LYS A 7 13.02 7.45 49.03
C LYS A 7 11.74 6.87 48.46
N ILE A 8 10.58 7.21 49.07
CA ILE A 8 9.26 6.79 48.55
C ILE A 8 9.00 7.42 47.17
N LEU A 9 9.31 8.72 47.00
CA LEU A 9 9.16 9.38 45.68
C LEU A 9 10.09 8.79 44.62
N ALA A 10 11.34 8.49 44.96
CA ALA A 10 12.29 7.83 44.07
C ALA A 10 11.83 6.40 43.71
N THR A 11 11.24 5.64 44.63
CA THR A 11 10.71 4.31 44.38
C THR A 11 9.45 4.35 43.50
N ILE A 12 8.58 5.36 43.70
CA ILE A 12 7.39 5.58 42.86
C ILE A 12 7.81 6.01 41.44
N ILE A 13 8.80 6.90 41.30
CA ILE A 13 9.34 7.29 39.99
C ILE A 13 10.01 6.10 39.30
N LEU A 14 10.77 5.26 40.03
CA LEU A 14 11.39 4.06 39.47
C LEU A 14 10.33 2.99 39.10
N ALA A 15 9.25 2.86 39.87
CA ALA A 15 8.13 1.98 39.55
C ALA A 15 7.33 2.50 38.32
N LEU A 16 7.14 3.82 38.20
CA LEU A 16 6.49 4.44 37.04
C LEU A 16 7.34 4.34 35.75
N THR A 17 8.67 4.31 35.87
CA THR A 17 9.54 4.09 34.72
C THR A 17 9.55 2.63 34.22
N PHE A 18 9.16 1.67 35.06
CA PHE A 18 8.96 0.26 34.62
C PHE A 18 7.61 -0.01 33.94
N TYR A 19 6.64 0.92 34.03
CA TYR A 19 5.38 0.85 33.28
C TYR A 19 5.45 1.58 31.92
N ALA A 20 6.56 2.21 31.62
CA ALA A 20 6.74 2.87 30.32
C ALA A 20 7.25 1.88 29.29
N SER A 21 6.44 1.61 28.30
CA SER A 21 6.72 0.91 27.04
C SER A 21 6.70 -0.63 27.04
N ASN A 22 5.54 -1.22 27.35
CA ASN A 22 5.14 -2.34 26.52
C ASN A 22 4.24 -1.76 25.41
N ALA A 23 4.76 -1.59 24.21
CA ALA A 23 3.90 -1.54 23.03
C ALA A 23 2.98 -2.75 23.15
N GLN A 24 1.67 -2.55 23.00
CA GLN A 24 0.70 -3.64 23.13
C GLN A 24 1.09 -4.72 22.10
N GLU A 25 1.51 -5.90 22.58
CA GLU A 25 1.86 -7.01 21.72
C GLU A 25 0.60 -7.52 21.02
N ILE A 26 0.65 -7.63 19.71
CA ILE A 26 -0.44 -8.16 18.90
C ILE A 26 -0.28 -9.67 18.87
N ASN A 27 -1.07 -10.35 19.71
CA ASN A 27 -1.08 -11.81 19.79
C ASN A 27 -1.94 -12.40 18.67
N PHE A 28 -1.45 -13.43 18.00
CA PHE A 28 -2.18 -14.12 16.95
C PHE A 28 -1.82 -15.61 16.93
N VAL A 29 -2.67 -16.38 16.26
CA VAL A 29 -2.43 -17.81 15.93
C VAL A 29 -2.50 -17.92 14.43
N GLU A 30 -1.54 -18.65 13.84
CA GLU A 30 -1.53 -18.89 12.39
C GLU A 30 -1.35 -20.35 12.07
N TYR A 31 -1.93 -20.80 10.95
CA TYR A 31 -1.84 -22.17 10.46
C TYR A 31 -2.25 -22.26 8.99
N ASP A 32 -1.82 -23.33 8.32
CA ASP A 32 -2.23 -23.62 6.94
C ASP A 32 -3.34 -24.68 6.91
N LEU A 33 -4.33 -24.48 6.02
CA LEU A 33 -5.26 -25.53 5.64
C LEU A 33 -4.63 -26.48 4.61
N ASN A 34 -5.17 -27.69 4.48
CA ASN A 34 -4.66 -28.70 3.53
C ASN A 34 -4.67 -28.25 2.06
N ASN A 35 -5.51 -27.26 1.72
CA ASN A 35 -5.60 -26.69 0.38
C ASN A 35 -4.65 -25.51 0.15
N GLY A 36 -3.78 -25.21 1.12
CA GLY A 36 -2.77 -24.17 1.05
C GLY A 36 -3.23 -22.79 1.50
N LEU A 37 -4.47 -22.61 1.97
CA LEU A 37 -4.91 -21.33 2.54
C LEU A 37 -4.19 -21.06 3.84
N HIS A 38 -3.46 -19.95 3.92
CA HIS A 38 -2.87 -19.47 5.17
C HIS A 38 -3.91 -18.71 5.98
N VAL A 39 -4.01 -19.03 7.27
CA VAL A 39 -5.02 -18.48 8.18
C VAL A 39 -4.34 -17.81 9.37
N ILE A 40 -4.74 -16.57 9.66
CA ILE A 40 -4.25 -15.81 10.82
C ILE A 40 -5.46 -15.39 11.66
N LEU A 41 -5.45 -15.72 12.95
CA LEU A 41 -6.51 -15.39 13.89
C LEU A 41 -5.97 -14.48 14.99
N HIS A 42 -6.57 -13.30 15.16
CA HIS A 42 -6.24 -12.35 16.22
C HIS A 42 -7.46 -12.12 17.11
N GLN A 43 -7.39 -12.54 18.36
CA GLN A 43 -8.46 -12.34 19.34
C GLN A 43 -8.30 -11.05 20.10
N ASP A 44 -9.29 -10.16 19.98
CA ASP A 44 -9.43 -8.93 20.78
C ASP A 44 -10.90 -8.72 21.14
N ASN A 45 -11.25 -9.03 22.38
CA ASN A 45 -12.61 -8.93 22.91
C ASN A 45 -12.94 -7.55 23.52
N THR A 46 -12.17 -6.51 23.20
CA THR A 46 -12.38 -5.15 23.75
C THR A 46 -13.62 -4.47 23.16
N ALA A 47 -14.02 -4.85 21.94
CA ALA A 47 -15.23 -4.36 21.28
C ALA A 47 -15.95 -5.54 20.56
N PRO A 48 -17.30 -5.56 20.49
CA PRO A 48 -18.06 -6.66 19.90
C PRO A 48 -18.09 -6.57 18.36
N VAL A 49 -16.91 -6.46 17.74
CA VAL A 49 -16.73 -6.36 16.29
C VAL A 49 -15.66 -7.33 15.82
N ILE A 50 -15.79 -7.74 14.58
CA ILE A 50 -14.80 -8.59 13.89
C ILE A 50 -14.46 -7.98 12.53
N THR A 51 -13.26 -8.26 12.06
CA THR A 51 -12.86 -8.11 10.66
C THR A 51 -12.50 -9.47 10.08
N THR A 52 -13.11 -9.81 8.95
CA THR A 52 -12.68 -10.93 8.11
C THR A 52 -12.07 -10.34 6.85
N ALA A 53 -10.83 -10.72 6.54
CA ALA A 53 -10.12 -10.21 5.39
C ALA A 53 -9.48 -11.35 4.59
N VAL A 54 -9.53 -11.24 3.27
CA VAL A 54 -8.85 -12.14 2.34
C VAL A 54 -7.93 -11.32 1.45
N SER A 55 -6.64 -11.58 1.56
CA SER A 55 -5.64 -11.06 0.64
C SER A 55 -5.29 -12.12 -0.38
N TYR A 56 -5.48 -11.82 -1.65
CA TYR A 56 -4.91 -12.61 -2.74
C TYR A 56 -3.58 -12.01 -3.16
N HIS A 57 -2.53 -12.82 -3.18
CA HIS A 57 -1.21 -12.38 -3.62
C HIS A 57 -1.20 -12.30 -5.15
N VAL A 58 -1.93 -11.32 -5.67
CA VAL A 58 -2.06 -10.99 -7.09
C VAL A 58 -2.39 -9.53 -7.24
N GLY A 59 -1.63 -8.82 -8.06
CA GLY A 59 -1.85 -7.41 -8.36
C GLY A 59 -1.59 -7.12 -9.84
N SER A 60 -1.49 -5.84 -10.20
CA SER A 60 -1.30 -5.45 -11.61
C SER A 60 0.01 -5.93 -12.19
N LYS A 61 1.03 -6.25 -11.37
CA LYS A 61 2.28 -6.83 -11.86
C LYS A 61 2.14 -8.23 -12.46
N ASP A 62 1.12 -8.98 -12.03
CA ASP A 62 0.88 -10.35 -12.45
C ASP A 62 0.11 -10.47 -13.78
N GLU A 63 -0.29 -9.34 -14.35
CA GLU A 63 -1.08 -9.26 -15.57
C GLU A 63 -0.24 -9.56 -16.82
N GLU A 64 -0.83 -10.27 -17.77
CA GLU A 64 -0.20 -10.52 -19.06
C GLU A 64 -0.19 -9.23 -19.91
N GLU A 65 0.73 -9.13 -20.84
CA GLU A 65 0.76 -8.03 -21.80
C GLU A 65 -0.53 -8.03 -22.66
N GLY A 66 -1.13 -6.84 -22.84
CA GLY A 66 -2.42 -6.70 -23.52
C GLY A 66 -3.62 -7.17 -22.67
N ARG A 67 -3.44 -7.32 -21.37
CA ARG A 67 -4.47 -7.68 -20.37
C ARG A 67 -4.31 -6.85 -19.07
N THR A 68 -3.94 -5.58 -19.23
CA THR A 68 -3.79 -4.68 -18.08
C THR A 68 -5.14 -4.33 -17.45
N GLY A 69 -5.15 -4.12 -16.12
CA GLY A 69 -6.36 -3.82 -15.37
C GLY A 69 -7.14 -5.02 -14.85
N PHE A 70 -6.70 -6.26 -15.14
CA PHE A 70 -7.42 -7.47 -14.74
C PHE A 70 -7.50 -7.64 -13.22
N ALA A 71 -6.44 -7.37 -12.49
CA ALA A 71 -6.45 -7.49 -11.04
C ALA A 71 -7.49 -6.54 -10.42
N HIS A 72 -7.50 -5.27 -10.84
CA HIS A 72 -8.48 -4.29 -10.40
C HIS A 72 -9.91 -4.63 -10.88
N PHE A 73 -10.04 -5.10 -12.10
CA PHE A 73 -11.33 -5.56 -12.61
C PHE A 73 -11.91 -6.70 -11.77
N PHE A 74 -11.06 -7.64 -11.33
CA PHE A 74 -11.48 -8.71 -10.43
C PHE A 74 -11.87 -8.21 -9.05
N GLU A 75 -11.25 -7.14 -8.55
CA GLU A 75 -11.73 -6.48 -7.33
C GLU A 75 -13.21 -6.14 -7.43
N HIS A 76 -13.63 -5.51 -8.54
CA HIS A 76 -15.05 -5.19 -8.80
C HIS A 76 -15.91 -6.43 -9.03
N LEU A 77 -15.45 -7.32 -9.90
CA LEU A 77 -16.23 -8.47 -10.35
C LEU A 77 -16.58 -9.42 -9.20
N LEU A 78 -15.69 -9.57 -8.21
CA LEU A 78 -15.92 -10.44 -7.06
C LEU A 78 -16.94 -9.87 -6.05
N PHE A 79 -17.47 -8.67 -6.24
CA PHE A 79 -18.64 -8.13 -5.54
C PHE A 79 -19.95 -8.35 -6.29
N GLU A 80 -19.91 -8.77 -7.57
CA GLU A 80 -21.10 -8.94 -8.40
C GLU A 80 -21.95 -10.16 -8.05
N GLY A 81 -21.53 -10.91 -7.04
CA GLY A 81 -22.27 -12.04 -6.49
C GLY A 81 -21.54 -13.37 -6.67
N THR A 82 -22.23 -14.42 -6.24
CA THR A 82 -21.75 -15.79 -6.23
C THR A 82 -22.85 -16.73 -6.72
N LYS A 83 -22.64 -18.03 -6.61
CA LYS A 83 -23.70 -19.01 -6.87
C LYS A 83 -24.93 -18.79 -5.98
N ASN A 84 -24.72 -18.37 -4.72
CA ASN A 84 -25.76 -18.26 -3.72
C ASN A 84 -26.10 -16.81 -3.33
N ILE A 85 -25.30 -15.83 -3.73
CA ILE A 85 -25.54 -14.41 -3.55
C ILE A 85 -25.77 -13.79 -4.94
N LYS A 86 -26.98 -13.23 -5.17
CA LYS A 86 -27.31 -12.64 -6.47
C LYS A 86 -26.52 -11.35 -6.72
N GLY A 87 -26.35 -11.01 -7.99
CA GLY A 87 -25.73 -9.77 -8.38
C GLY A 87 -26.40 -8.55 -7.78
N GLY A 88 -25.58 -7.63 -7.22
CA GLY A 88 -26.05 -6.43 -6.53
C GLY A 88 -26.63 -6.65 -5.13
N GLU A 89 -26.57 -7.89 -4.59
CA GLU A 89 -27.06 -8.21 -3.24
C GLU A 89 -25.93 -8.24 -2.19
N TRP A 90 -24.65 -8.24 -2.60
CA TRP A 90 -23.53 -8.31 -1.67
C TRP A 90 -23.56 -7.17 -0.64
N PHE A 91 -23.54 -5.93 -1.10
CA PHE A 91 -23.55 -4.74 -0.24
C PHE A 91 -24.80 -4.66 0.64
N LYS A 92 -25.98 -5.03 0.09
CA LYS A 92 -27.23 -5.07 0.86
C LYS A 92 -27.18 -6.11 1.98
N LEU A 93 -26.54 -7.26 1.73
CA LEU A 93 -26.39 -8.32 2.74
C LEU A 93 -25.46 -7.84 3.86
N VAL A 94 -24.37 -7.16 3.54
CA VAL A 94 -23.46 -6.55 4.52
C VAL A 94 -24.20 -5.52 5.37
N GLU A 95 -24.85 -4.53 4.74
CA GLU A 95 -25.56 -3.44 5.41
C GLU A 95 -26.72 -3.96 6.29
N ALA A 96 -27.51 -4.89 5.78
CA ALA A 96 -28.65 -5.49 6.51
C ALA A 96 -28.21 -6.24 7.78
N ASN A 97 -26.94 -6.64 7.86
CA ASN A 97 -26.36 -7.31 9.03
C ASN A 97 -25.48 -6.39 9.89
N GLY A 98 -25.53 -5.07 9.64
CA GLY A 98 -24.81 -4.05 10.42
C GLY A 98 -23.31 -4.01 10.14
N GLY A 99 -22.88 -4.54 9.00
CA GLY A 99 -21.49 -4.54 8.57
C GLY A 99 -21.13 -3.40 7.61
N SER A 100 -19.85 -3.31 7.32
CA SER A 100 -19.28 -2.54 6.23
C SER A 100 -18.20 -3.38 5.53
N ASN A 101 -17.92 -3.08 4.28
CA ASN A 101 -16.89 -3.77 3.51
C ASN A 101 -16.19 -2.81 2.56
N ASN A 102 -14.99 -3.18 2.15
CA ASN A 102 -14.26 -2.52 1.08
C ASN A 102 -13.24 -3.49 0.47
N ALA A 103 -12.57 -3.04 -0.58
CA ALA A 103 -11.44 -3.72 -1.19
C ALA A 103 -10.47 -2.71 -1.78
N TYR A 104 -9.28 -3.17 -2.13
CA TYR A 104 -8.33 -2.42 -2.94
C TYR A 104 -7.41 -3.35 -3.73
N THR A 105 -6.95 -2.86 -4.86
CA THR A 105 -5.93 -3.50 -5.68
C THR A 105 -4.67 -2.63 -5.72
N SER A 106 -3.54 -3.26 -5.48
CA SER A 106 -2.22 -2.68 -5.67
C SER A 106 -1.48 -3.38 -6.81
N ASP A 107 -0.21 -3.06 -6.98
CA ASP A 107 0.63 -3.80 -7.91
C ASP A 107 0.89 -5.24 -7.46
N ASP A 108 0.81 -5.52 -6.15
CA ASP A 108 1.26 -6.77 -5.55
C ASP A 108 0.12 -7.63 -4.98
N GLN A 109 -1.01 -7.04 -4.63
CA GLN A 109 -2.13 -7.74 -4.01
C GLN A 109 -3.50 -7.16 -4.38
N THR A 110 -4.52 -8.03 -4.24
CA THR A 110 -5.94 -7.64 -4.20
C THR A 110 -6.49 -8.07 -2.85
N TYR A 111 -6.97 -7.09 -2.07
CA TYR A 111 -7.38 -7.26 -0.68
C TYR A 111 -8.86 -6.95 -0.52
N TYR A 112 -9.61 -7.86 0.11
CA TYR A 112 -11.03 -7.72 0.44
C TYR A 112 -11.20 -7.81 1.95
N TYR A 113 -12.11 -7.02 2.52
CA TYR A 113 -12.43 -7.15 3.92
C TYR A 113 -13.88 -6.76 4.24
N GLU A 114 -14.42 -7.38 5.26
CA GLU A 114 -15.67 -7.01 5.90
C GLU A 114 -15.46 -6.78 7.39
N VAL A 115 -16.15 -5.76 7.91
CA VAL A 115 -16.27 -5.49 9.35
C VAL A 115 -17.71 -5.75 9.76
N PHE A 116 -17.90 -6.63 10.74
CA PHE A 116 -19.24 -7.01 11.24
C PHE A 116 -19.31 -6.96 12.77
N PRO A 117 -20.52 -6.86 13.36
CA PRO A 117 -20.74 -7.27 14.75
C PRO A 117 -20.29 -8.73 14.95
N SER A 118 -19.71 -9.07 16.10
CA SER A 118 -19.08 -10.38 16.35
C SER A 118 -20.04 -11.58 16.21
N ASN A 119 -21.34 -11.36 16.45
CA ASN A 119 -22.37 -12.40 16.24
C ASN A 119 -22.62 -12.74 14.76
N LYS A 120 -21.95 -12.09 13.82
CA LYS A 120 -22.04 -12.32 12.37
C LYS A 120 -20.80 -13.01 11.78
N LEU A 121 -19.89 -13.52 12.63
CA LEU A 121 -18.68 -14.21 12.20
C LEU A 121 -18.95 -15.31 11.16
N GLU A 122 -19.94 -16.16 11.41
CA GLU A 122 -20.25 -17.26 10.48
C GLU A 122 -20.78 -16.75 9.13
N LEU A 123 -21.54 -15.65 9.11
CA LEU A 123 -21.99 -14.99 7.88
C LEU A 123 -20.81 -14.47 7.07
N SER A 124 -19.89 -13.76 7.72
CA SER A 124 -18.69 -13.19 7.07
C SER A 124 -17.81 -14.29 6.44
N LEU A 125 -17.52 -15.35 7.19
CA LEU A 125 -16.76 -16.49 6.69
C LEU A 125 -17.46 -17.20 5.53
N TRP A 126 -18.78 -17.35 5.59
CA TRP A 126 -19.56 -17.91 4.50
C TRP A 126 -19.48 -17.02 3.25
N MET A 127 -19.64 -15.71 3.37
CA MET A 127 -19.56 -14.76 2.24
C MET A 127 -18.21 -14.85 1.54
N GLU A 128 -17.12 -14.81 2.28
CA GLU A 128 -15.77 -14.89 1.72
C GLU A 128 -15.47 -16.26 1.08
N SER A 129 -15.98 -17.36 1.69
CA SER A 129 -15.85 -18.69 1.10
C SER A 129 -16.63 -18.82 -0.22
N GLU A 130 -17.82 -18.22 -0.32
CA GLU A 130 -18.62 -18.15 -1.55
C GLU A 130 -17.87 -17.34 -2.63
N ARG A 131 -17.28 -16.20 -2.28
CA ARG A 131 -16.45 -15.37 -3.18
C ARG A 131 -15.30 -16.18 -3.77
N MET A 132 -14.58 -16.94 -2.94
CA MET A 132 -13.43 -17.75 -3.35
C MET A 132 -13.82 -18.96 -4.19
N LEU A 133 -14.92 -19.69 -3.81
CA LEU A 133 -15.30 -20.93 -4.43
C LEU A 133 -16.19 -20.74 -5.68
N HIS A 134 -17.10 -19.77 -5.64
CA HIS A 134 -18.20 -19.64 -6.59
C HIS A 134 -18.36 -18.24 -7.19
N PRO A 135 -17.29 -17.53 -7.60
CA PRO A 135 -17.42 -16.19 -8.16
C PRO A 135 -18.23 -16.20 -9.45
N VAL A 136 -18.98 -15.10 -9.70
CA VAL A 136 -19.84 -14.93 -10.87
C VAL A 136 -19.06 -14.51 -12.11
N ILE A 137 -17.95 -15.17 -12.42
CA ILE A 137 -17.15 -14.93 -13.62
C ILE A 137 -17.69 -15.62 -14.90
N ARG A 138 -18.85 -16.23 -14.84
CA ARG A 138 -19.47 -16.98 -15.96
C ARG A 138 -20.61 -16.24 -16.63
N GLN A 139 -20.93 -15.03 -16.15
CA GLN A 139 -22.04 -14.22 -16.66
C GLN A 139 -21.48 -13.03 -17.42
N GLU A 140 -21.56 -13.10 -18.75
CA GLU A 140 -21.03 -12.07 -19.66
C GLU A 140 -21.69 -10.71 -19.45
N ASP A 141 -22.97 -10.67 -19.09
CA ASP A 141 -23.69 -9.44 -18.77
C ASP A 141 -23.10 -8.71 -17.53
N ARG A 142 -22.55 -9.44 -16.56
CA ARG A 142 -21.90 -8.87 -15.38
C ARG A 142 -20.51 -8.33 -15.70
N ILE A 143 -19.78 -9.04 -16.55
CA ILE A 143 -18.47 -8.57 -17.05
C ILE A 143 -18.66 -7.24 -17.79
N ASN A 144 -19.61 -7.18 -18.75
CA ASN A 144 -19.89 -5.96 -19.51
C ASN A 144 -20.35 -4.79 -18.64
N LEU A 145 -21.11 -5.08 -17.55
CA LEU A 145 -21.53 -4.05 -16.59
C LEU A 145 -20.32 -3.47 -15.87
N GLN A 146 -19.45 -4.34 -15.33
CA GLN A 146 -18.27 -3.89 -14.58
C GLN A 146 -17.22 -3.24 -15.47
N GLU A 147 -17.10 -3.63 -16.74
CA GLU A 147 -16.25 -2.90 -17.69
C GLU A 147 -16.65 -1.43 -17.79
N GLY A 148 -17.95 -1.15 -17.90
CA GLY A 148 -18.46 0.22 -17.88
C GLY A 148 -18.14 0.97 -16.58
N VAL A 149 -18.27 0.30 -15.43
CA VAL A 149 -17.98 0.89 -14.11
C VAL A 149 -16.49 1.25 -13.98
N VAL A 150 -15.59 0.33 -14.34
CA VAL A 150 -14.13 0.56 -14.26
C VAL A 150 -13.68 1.67 -15.21
N LYS A 151 -14.25 1.75 -16.43
CA LYS A 151 -13.96 2.86 -17.34
C LYS A 151 -14.43 4.21 -16.79
N GLU A 152 -15.62 4.29 -16.19
CA GLU A 152 -16.08 5.51 -15.54
C GLU A 152 -15.21 5.88 -14.33
N GLU A 153 -14.74 4.92 -13.56
CA GLU A 153 -13.80 5.15 -12.47
C GLU A 153 -12.48 5.71 -12.99
N LYS A 154 -11.93 5.14 -14.06
CA LYS A 154 -10.71 5.65 -14.71
C LYS A 154 -10.91 7.09 -15.19
N ASN A 155 -12.02 7.35 -15.87
CA ASN A 155 -12.37 8.70 -16.30
C ASN A 155 -12.42 9.66 -15.11
N PHE A 156 -13.06 9.28 -14.01
CA PHE A 156 -13.21 10.12 -12.83
C PHE A 156 -11.89 10.32 -12.08
N ARG A 157 -11.13 9.26 -11.85
CA ARG A 157 -9.91 9.31 -11.01
C ARG A 157 -8.67 9.77 -11.77
N LEU A 158 -8.59 9.49 -13.07
CA LEU A 158 -7.41 9.77 -13.88
C LEU A 158 -7.68 10.82 -14.97
N ASP A 159 -8.56 10.52 -15.93
CA ASP A 159 -8.70 11.32 -17.15
C ASP A 159 -9.22 12.75 -16.87
N ASN A 160 -10.16 12.90 -15.93
CA ASN A 160 -10.77 14.18 -15.58
C ASN A 160 -10.28 14.75 -14.23
N SER A 161 -9.38 14.07 -13.54
CA SER A 161 -8.84 14.51 -12.26
C SER A 161 -7.57 15.33 -12.47
N PRO A 162 -7.44 16.53 -11.87
CA PRO A 162 -6.18 17.25 -11.85
C PRO A 162 -5.06 16.36 -11.26
N TYR A 163 -3.94 16.28 -11.96
CA TYR A 163 -2.79 15.43 -11.59
C TYR A 163 -3.10 13.94 -11.52
N GLY A 164 -4.17 13.46 -12.17
CA GLY A 164 -4.58 12.06 -12.11
C GLY A 164 -3.51 11.06 -12.53
N TYR A 165 -2.67 11.42 -13.50
CA TYR A 165 -1.57 10.60 -14.01
C TYR A 165 -0.19 10.90 -13.40
N LEU A 166 -0.12 11.65 -12.30
CA LEU A 166 1.13 12.08 -11.69
C LEU A 166 2.07 10.89 -11.39
N LEU A 167 1.59 9.89 -10.66
CA LEU A 167 2.39 8.72 -10.31
C LEU A 167 2.77 7.89 -11.53
N TYR A 168 1.83 7.69 -12.45
CA TYR A 168 2.07 6.96 -13.69
C TYR A 168 3.13 7.63 -14.57
N SER A 169 3.10 8.97 -14.69
CA SER A 169 4.06 9.73 -15.49
C SER A 169 5.52 9.52 -15.05
N VAL A 170 5.74 9.22 -13.77
CA VAL A 170 7.06 8.88 -13.23
C VAL A 170 7.35 7.39 -13.41
N ARG A 171 6.42 6.52 -12.97
CA ARG A 171 6.65 5.07 -12.94
C ARG A 171 6.82 4.45 -14.32
N SER A 172 6.10 4.93 -15.33
CA SER A 172 6.26 4.49 -16.73
C SER A 172 7.64 4.79 -17.31
N ASN A 173 8.35 5.77 -16.77
CA ASN A 173 9.73 6.09 -17.14
C ASN A 173 10.77 5.41 -16.22
N LEU A 174 10.41 5.08 -14.98
CA LEU A 174 11.27 4.33 -14.07
C LEU A 174 11.33 2.85 -14.42
N TYR A 175 10.15 2.24 -14.64
CA TYR A 175 10.00 0.81 -14.89
C TYR A 175 9.68 0.56 -16.36
N ARG A 176 10.73 0.41 -17.15
CA ARG A 176 10.63 0.22 -18.62
C ARG A 176 10.43 -1.25 -19.01
N SER A 177 10.84 -2.14 -18.12
CA SER A 177 10.74 -3.59 -18.30
C SER A 177 9.80 -4.22 -17.26
N HIS A 178 9.89 -3.80 -16.02
CA HIS A 178 9.08 -4.35 -14.93
C HIS A 178 7.63 -3.83 -15.00
N PRO A 179 6.61 -4.69 -14.73
CA PRO A 179 5.20 -4.31 -14.80
C PRO A 179 4.78 -3.16 -13.88
N TYR A 180 5.58 -2.76 -12.90
CA TYR A 180 5.30 -1.57 -12.07
C TYR A 180 5.21 -0.25 -12.87
N GLY A 181 5.65 -0.23 -14.13
CA GLY A 181 5.45 0.88 -15.05
C GLY A 181 4.03 0.97 -15.62
N ARG A 182 3.13 0.01 -15.33
CA ARG A 182 1.76 -0.05 -15.86
C ARG A 182 0.77 0.68 -14.93
N LEU A 183 -0.42 0.96 -15.48
CA LEU A 183 -1.56 1.45 -14.70
C LEU A 183 -2.25 0.28 -14.00
N THR A 184 -2.47 0.37 -12.70
CA THR A 184 -3.21 -0.65 -11.94
C THR A 184 -4.66 -0.80 -12.41
N ILE A 185 -5.30 0.32 -12.78
CA ILE A 185 -6.66 0.29 -13.34
C ILE A 185 -6.71 -0.25 -14.79
N GLY A 186 -5.55 -0.30 -15.47
CA GLY A 186 -5.40 -0.80 -16.83
C GLY A 186 -5.73 0.18 -17.93
N LEU A 187 -5.63 -0.31 -19.17
CA LEU A 187 -5.96 0.41 -20.40
C LEU A 187 -7.32 -0.05 -20.93
N ASP A 188 -8.13 0.89 -21.42
CA ASP A 188 -9.46 0.60 -21.95
C ASP A 188 -9.42 -0.45 -23.05
N LYS A 189 -8.43 -0.35 -23.95
CA LYS A 189 -8.23 -1.31 -25.06
C LYS A 189 -7.99 -2.75 -24.57
N ASP A 190 -7.32 -2.92 -23.43
CA ASP A 190 -7.00 -4.24 -22.88
C ASP A 190 -8.22 -4.87 -22.21
N LEU A 191 -9.05 -4.06 -21.55
CA LEU A 191 -10.32 -4.49 -20.97
C LEU A 191 -11.33 -4.84 -22.08
N GLU A 192 -11.44 -4.02 -23.14
CA GLU A 192 -12.31 -4.27 -24.30
C GLU A 192 -11.92 -5.52 -25.09
N ALA A 193 -10.62 -5.82 -25.16
CA ALA A 193 -10.11 -7.01 -25.85
C ALA A 193 -10.24 -8.29 -25.02
N ALA A 194 -10.63 -8.19 -23.74
CA ALA A 194 -10.75 -9.32 -22.84
C ALA A 194 -11.98 -10.17 -23.17
N ASN A 195 -11.86 -11.47 -22.98
CA ASN A 195 -12.96 -12.40 -23.18
C ASN A 195 -13.17 -13.27 -21.93
N LEU A 196 -14.31 -13.97 -21.88
CA LEU A 196 -14.70 -14.80 -20.73
C LEU A 196 -13.61 -15.83 -20.35
N GLU A 197 -12.87 -16.36 -21.32
CA GLU A 197 -11.84 -17.38 -21.08
C GLU A 197 -10.60 -16.77 -20.40
N ASP A 198 -10.25 -15.53 -20.75
CA ASP A 198 -9.18 -14.77 -20.08
C ASP A 198 -9.52 -14.55 -18.60
N PHE A 199 -10.76 -14.17 -18.29
CA PHE A 199 -11.23 -14.00 -16.90
C PHE A 199 -11.18 -15.32 -16.13
N LYS A 200 -11.65 -16.42 -16.71
CA LYS A 200 -11.57 -17.74 -16.05
C LYS A 200 -10.12 -18.17 -15.80
N LYS A 201 -9.22 -17.96 -16.76
CA LYS A 201 -7.81 -18.27 -16.64
C LYS A 201 -7.17 -17.50 -15.48
N PHE A 202 -7.41 -16.20 -15.42
CA PHE A 202 -6.90 -15.33 -14.35
C PHE A 202 -7.40 -15.76 -12.98
N ASN A 203 -8.74 -15.95 -12.82
CA ASN A 203 -9.32 -16.43 -11.59
C ASN A 203 -8.77 -17.79 -11.14
N ASN A 204 -8.68 -18.75 -12.07
CA ASN A 204 -8.21 -20.10 -11.77
C ASN A 204 -6.75 -20.14 -11.36
N LYS A 205 -5.94 -19.17 -11.82
CA LYS A 205 -4.54 -19.08 -11.48
C LYS A 205 -4.30 -18.36 -10.16
N TYR A 206 -5.01 -17.27 -9.90
CA TYR A 206 -4.63 -16.34 -8.83
C TYR A 206 -5.60 -16.30 -7.64
N HIS A 207 -6.93 -16.47 -7.86
CA HIS A 207 -7.94 -16.38 -6.79
C HIS A 207 -8.22 -17.76 -6.19
N LYS A 208 -7.19 -18.36 -5.57
CA LYS A 208 -7.22 -19.71 -5.01
C LYS A 208 -6.68 -19.73 -3.58
N PRO A 209 -7.09 -20.71 -2.77
CA PRO A 209 -6.65 -20.82 -1.38
C PRO A 209 -5.12 -20.73 -1.20
N ASN A 210 -4.35 -21.47 -2.00
CA ASN A 210 -2.89 -21.51 -1.91
C ASN A 210 -2.17 -20.24 -2.43
N ASN A 211 -2.92 -19.23 -2.87
CA ASN A 211 -2.41 -17.90 -3.21
C ASN A 211 -3.11 -16.82 -2.37
N ALA A 212 -3.69 -17.21 -1.22
CA ALA A 212 -4.47 -16.30 -0.39
C ALA A 212 -4.11 -16.43 1.09
N THR A 213 -4.26 -15.32 1.82
CA THR A 213 -4.18 -15.24 3.27
C THR A 213 -5.53 -14.80 3.82
N LEU A 214 -6.12 -15.61 4.70
CA LEU A 214 -7.33 -15.28 5.44
C LEU A 214 -6.96 -14.76 6.82
N VAL A 215 -7.38 -13.56 7.15
CA VAL A 215 -7.24 -13.00 8.50
C VAL A 215 -8.61 -12.82 9.14
N VAL A 216 -8.78 -13.33 10.36
CA VAL A 216 -9.96 -13.06 11.18
C VAL A 216 -9.51 -12.42 12.48
N ALA A 217 -9.93 -11.19 12.71
CA ALA A 217 -9.49 -10.40 13.86
C ALA A 217 -10.70 -9.83 14.63
N GLY A 218 -10.57 -9.67 15.94
CA GLY A 218 -11.56 -9.03 16.80
C GLY A 218 -12.18 -9.94 17.85
N ASP A 219 -13.43 -9.73 18.18
CA ASP A 219 -14.18 -10.46 19.21
C ASP A 219 -14.54 -11.89 18.73
N ILE A 220 -13.52 -12.73 18.72
CA ILE A 220 -13.59 -14.14 18.30
C ILE A 220 -13.16 -15.08 19.42
N ASP A 221 -13.60 -16.33 19.33
CA ASP A 221 -13.03 -17.48 20.05
C ASP A 221 -12.17 -18.27 19.04
N ILE A 222 -10.90 -18.48 19.35
CA ILE A 222 -9.93 -19.10 18.43
C ILE A 222 -10.35 -20.51 18.00
N ASP A 223 -10.78 -21.35 18.93
CA ASP A 223 -11.13 -22.76 18.65
C ASP A 223 -12.37 -22.83 17.76
N LYS A 224 -13.41 -22.10 18.12
CA LYS A 224 -14.66 -22.02 17.35
C LYS A 224 -14.43 -21.42 15.97
N THR A 225 -13.61 -20.37 15.87
CA THR A 225 -13.29 -19.75 14.60
C THR A 225 -12.51 -20.70 13.71
N THR A 226 -11.57 -21.46 14.28
CA THR A 226 -10.81 -22.49 13.55
C THR A 226 -11.75 -23.57 12.98
N GLU A 227 -12.76 -24.01 13.73
CA GLU A 227 -13.77 -24.97 13.24
C GLU A 227 -14.61 -24.40 12.09
N LEU A 228 -15.04 -23.13 12.20
CA LEU A 228 -15.79 -22.45 11.15
C LEU A 228 -14.93 -22.24 9.89
N VAL A 229 -13.68 -21.83 10.03
CA VAL A 229 -12.75 -21.70 8.90
C VAL A 229 -12.57 -23.05 8.18
N LYS A 230 -12.34 -24.14 8.91
CA LYS A 230 -12.25 -25.48 8.32
C LYS A 230 -13.55 -25.89 7.60
N LYS A 231 -14.70 -25.55 8.18
CA LYS A 231 -16.02 -25.85 7.61
C LYS A 231 -16.23 -25.15 6.27
N TYR A 232 -15.88 -23.87 6.17
CA TYR A 232 -16.19 -23.05 5.00
C TYR A 232 -15.09 -23.08 3.94
N PHE A 233 -13.83 -23.17 4.33
CA PHE A 233 -12.70 -23.06 3.41
C PHE A 233 -11.98 -24.39 3.15
N GLY A 234 -12.13 -25.39 4.04
CA GLY A 234 -11.33 -26.62 3.98
C GLY A 234 -11.50 -27.45 2.71
N GLU A 235 -12.70 -27.45 2.11
CA GLU A 235 -13.02 -28.20 0.89
C GLU A 235 -12.85 -27.38 -0.40
N ILE A 236 -12.43 -26.11 -0.33
CA ILE A 236 -12.20 -25.29 -1.51
C ILE A 236 -10.92 -25.82 -2.20
N PRO A 237 -10.99 -26.18 -3.50
CA PRO A 237 -9.81 -26.73 -4.16
C PRO A 237 -8.73 -25.67 -4.36
N GLY A 238 -7.48 -26.00 -4.01
CA GLY A 238 -6.30 -25.23 -4.38
C GLY A 238 -5.99 -25.35 -5.86
N SER A 239 -4.95 -24.66 -6.29
CA SER A 239 -4.40 -24.74 -7.66
C SER A 239 -2.91 -25.08 -7.62
N GLU A 240 -2.25 -25.09 -8.77
CA GLU A 240 -0.81 -25.08 -8.86
C GLU A 240 -0.25 -23.78 -8.24
N ASP A 241 0.94 -23.86 -7.67
CA ASP A 241 1.58 -22.67 -7.10
C ASP A 241 1.88 -21.62 -8.19
N VAL A 242 1.69 -20.36 -7.83
CA VAL A 242 1.94 -19.24 -8.74
C VAL A 242 3.44 -19.01 -8.87
N VAL A 243 3.97 -19.35 -10.04
CA VAL A 243 5.37 -19.06 -10.39
C VAL A 243 5.45 -17.72 -11.11
N ARG A 244 6.21 -16.78 -10.56
CA ARG A 244 6.44 -15.44 -11.11
C ARG A 244 7.83 -15.36 -11.75
N ASN A 245 7.87 -15.05 -13.04
CA ASN A 245 9.09 -14.81 -13.79
C ASN A 245 9.04 -13.40 -14.39
N LEU A 246 9.01 -12.40 -13.52
CA LEU A 246 8.95 -11.01 -13.93
C LEU A 246 10.31 -10.52 -14.46
N PRO A 247 10.32 -9.70 -15.50
CA PRO A 247 11.55 -9.10 -16.00
C PRO A 247 12.17 -8.21 -14.92
N LYS A 248 13.50 -8.23 -14.84
CA LYS A 248 14.23 -7.31 -13.97
C LYS A 248 14.31 -5.94 -14.63
N GLU A 249 14.25 -4.90 -13.81
CA GLU A 249 14.47 -3.54 -14.29
C GLU A 249 15.98 -3.26 -14.38
N ASP A 250 16.40 -2.65 -15.48
CA ASP A 250 17.77 -2.20 -15.65
C ASP A 250 18.01 -0.91 -14.86
N PRO A 251 19.20 -0.75 -14.24
CA PRO A 251 19.55 0.49 -13.55
C PRO A 251 19.45 1.71 -14.47
N ILE A 252 19.05 2.84 -13.88
CA ILE A 252 19.14 4.13 -14.57
C ILE A 252 20.57 4.63 -14.41
N GLU A 253 21.31 4.75 -15.51
CA GLU A 253 22.71 5.21 -15.53
C GLU A 253 22.81 6.72 -15.75
N GLU A 254 21.86 7.30 -16.50
CA GLU A 254 21.75 8.73 -16.77
C GLU A 254 20.35 9.24 -16.51
N THR A 255 20.24 10.49 -16.02
CA THR A 255 18.95 11.13 -15.75
C THR A 255 18.03 11.10 -16.97
N ILE A 256 16.84 10.51 -16.81
CA ILE A 256 15.77 10.53 -17.80
C ILE A 256 14.94 11.79 -17.56
N LYS A 257 14.76 12.61 -18.60
CA LYS A 257 13.87 13.78 -18.56
C LYS A 257 12.65 13.53 -19.43
N ALA A 258 11.47 13.72 -18.86
CA ALA A 258 10.19 13.54 -19.56
C ALA A 258 9.28 14.76 -19.34
N LYS A 259 8.28 14.90 -20.19
CA LYS A 259 7.20 15.89 -20.05
C LYS A 259 5.88 15.19 -20.09
N TRP A 260 4.98 15.63 -19.24
CA TRP A 260 3.59 15.21 -19.23
C TRP A 260 2.68 16.41 -19.31
N TYR A 261 1.68 16.38 -20.20
CA TYR A 261 0.73 17.47 -20.38
C TYR A 261 -0.65 17.04 -19.90
N ASP A 262 -1.22 17.81 -18.96
CA ASP A 262 -2.50 17.56 -18.32
C ASP A 262 -3.42 18.79 -18.53
N PRO A 263 -4.55 18.67 -19.25
CA PRO A 263 -5.47 19.78 -19.47
C PRO A 263 -6.24 20.18 -18.22
N ASN A 264 -6.24 19.37 -17.17
CA ASN A 264 -7.02 19.60 -15.95
C ASN A 264 -6.29 20.46 -14.91
N ILE A 265 -5.03 20.84 -15.16
CA ILE A 265 -4.23 21.62 -14.20
C ILE A 265 -3.93 23.02 -14.72
N GLN A 266 -3.66 23.93 -13.78
CA GLN A 266 -3.17 25.29 -14.08
C GLN A 266 -1.76 25.52 -13.54
N VAL A 267 -1.37 24.82 -12.46
CA VAL A 267 -0.06 24.93 -11.85
C VAL A 267 0.76 23.73 -12.29
N PRO A 268 1.96 23.93 -12.87
CA PRO A 268 2.84 22.81 -13.20
C PRO A 268 3.34 22.11 -11.95
N ALA A 269 3.82 20.88 -12.10
CA ALA A 269 4.46 20.14 -11.03
C ALA A 269 5.84 19.60 -11.48
N LEU A 270 6.82 19.69 -10.60
CA LEU A 270 8.06 18.95 -10.72
C LEU A 270 7.91 17.60 -10.04
N LEU A 271 8.25 16.54 -10.75
CA LEU A 271 8.33 15.19 -10.18
C LEU A 271 9.74 14.65 -10.36
N VAL A 272 10.27 14.05 -9.30
CA VAL A 272 11.56 13.36 -9.33
C VAL A 272 11.36 11.95 -8.76
N GLY A 273 11.71 10.94 -9.53
CA GLY A 273 11.56 9.54 -9.16
C GLY A 273 12.86 8.76 -9.16
N TYR A 274 13.02 7.87 -8.19
CA TYR A 274 14.15 6.95 -8.08
C TYR A 274 13.63 5.52 -7.87
N ILE A 275 14.33 4.54 -8.46
CA ILE A 275 14.12 3.13 -8.14
C ILE A 275 14.78 2.84 -6.79
N THR A 276 14.02 2.23 -5.88
CA THR A 276 14.48 1.88 -4.55
C THR A 276 14.32 0.38 -4.26
N PRO A 277 14.90 -0.15 -3.18
CA PRO A 277 14.86 -1.56 -2.92
C PRO A 277 13.47 -2.02 -2.48
N LYS A 278 13.25 -3.33 -2.56
CA LYS A 278 12.02 -4.01 -2.13
C LYS A 278 11.63 -3.69 -0.68
N MET A 279 10.33 -3.73 -0.39
CA MET A 279 9.73 -3.30 0.87
C MET A 279 10.27 -4.04 2.12
N ASN A 280 10.60 -5.31 2.01
CA ASN A 280 11.09 -6.11 3.14
C ASN A 280 12.58 -5.90 3.46
N SER A 281 13.27 -4.99 2.76
CA SER A 281 14.66 -4.64 3.04
C SER A 281 14.78 -3.62 4.18
N ARG A 282 15.91 -3.65 4.91
CA ARG A 282 16.24 -2.62 5.88
C ARG A 282 16.40 -1.25 5.22
N GLU A 283 16.94 -1.21 4.02
CA GLU A 283 17.16 0.02 3.25
C GLU A 283 15.85 0.74 2.91
N SER A 284 14.79 0.00 2.59
CA SER A 284 13.45 0.57 2.38
C SER A 284 12.92 1.28 3.63
N ARG A 285 13.17 0.72 4.82
CA ARG A 285 12.81 1.35 6.09
C ARG A 285 13.58 2.64 6.34
N VAL A 286 14.86 2.67 5.99
CA VAL A 286 15.67 3.90 6.07
C VAL A 286 15.14 4.96 5.12
N LEU A 287 14.73 4.59 3.90
CA LEU A 287 14.10 5.50 2.94
C LEU A 287 12.76 6.06 3.43
N ASN A 288 11.98 5.29 4.20
CA ASN A 288 10.78 5.80 4.86
C ASN A 288 11.12 6.90 5.88
N LEU A 289 12.16 6.68 6.71
CA LEU A 289 12.66 7.72 7.61
C LEU A 289 13.14 8.95 6.86
N LEU A 290 13.88 8.76 5.77
CA LEU A 290 14.39 9.83 4.95
C LEU A 290 13.26 10.66 4.31
N SER A 291 12.19 10.01 3.82
CA SER A 291 11.04 10.73 3.27
C SER A 291 10.34 11.57 4.34
N THR A 292 10.16 11.02 5.54
CA THR A 292 9.61 11.75 6.70
C THR A 292 10.50 12.95 7.08
N TYR A 293 11.82 12.78 7.10
CA TYR A 293 12.77 13.87 7.37
C TYR A 293 12.66 15.01 6.37
N LEU A 294 12.59 14.66 5.09
CA LEU A 294 12.61 15.66 4.02
C LEU A 294 11.30 16.44 3.91
N SER A 295 10.14 15.82 4.09
CA SER A 295 8.88 16.52 3.77
C SER A 295 7.70 16.33 4.71
N ASP A 296 7.77 15.46 5.74
CA ASP A 296 6.60 15.24 6.60
C ASP A 296 6.45 16.35 7.66
N GLY A 297 5.35 17.09 7.53
CA GLY A 297 4.98 18.19 8.40
C GLY A 297 5.79 19.48 8.19
N LYS A 298 5.31 20.58 8.79
CA LYS A 298 5.87 21.93 8.61
C LYS A 298 7.30 22.12 9.10
N SER A 299 7.79 21.23 9.96
CA SER A 299 9.16 21.28 10.49
C SER A 299 10.15 20.43 9.69
N SER A 300 9.72 19.83 8.60
CA SER A 300 10.57 19.06 7.68
C SER A 300 11.48 19.98 6.87
N VAL A 301 12.56 19.40 6.36
CA VAL A 301 13.65 20.17 5.72
C VAL A 301 13.16 20.92 4.49
N LEU A 302 12.56 20.22 3.54
CA LEU A 302 12.10 20.83 2.28
C LEU A 302 10.93 21.79 2.50
N TYR A 303 9.96 21.44 3.35
CA TYR A 303 8.85 22.34 3.65
C TYR A 303 9.36 23.66 4.22
N LYS A 304 10.18 23.59 5.27
CA LYS A 304 10.71 24.80 5.90
C LYS A 304 11.52 25.63 4.92
N LYS A 305 12.36 24.98 4.10
CA LYS A 305 13.26 25.68 3.18
C LYS A 305 12.53 26.29 1.99
N MET A 306 11.68 25.49 1.32
CA MET A 306 11.08 25.89 0.03
C MET A 306 9.75 26.62 0.22
N VAL A 307 8.96 26.27 1.25
CA VAL A 307 7.63 26.87 1.48
C VAL A 307 7.73 28.06 2.43
N ASP A 308 8.38 27.91 3.60
CA ASP A 308 8.39 28.94 4.64
C ASP A 308 9.47 30.01 4.39
N ASP A 309 10.76 29.60 4.21
CA ASP A 309 11.91 30.53 4.15
C ASP A 309 11.99 31.21 2.79
N LYS A 310 12.14 30.43 1.71
CA LYS A 310 12.38 30.94 0.35
C LYS A 310 11.09 31.29 -0.38
N LYS A 311 9.94 30.78 0.06
CA LYS A 311 8.63 31.00 -0.58
C LYS A 311 8.65 30.72 -2.09
N MET A 312 9.25 29.61 -2.46
CA MET A 312 9.42 29.20 -3.85
C MET A 312 8.47 28.05 -4.24
N ALA A 313 7.89 27.34 -3.27
CA ALA A 313 6.95 26.27 -3.51
C ALA A 313 5.62 26.51 -2.78
N LEU A 314 4.51 26.11 -3.41
CA LEU A 314 3.19 25.97 -2.79
C LEU A 314 3.14 24.72 -1.90
N ALA A 315 3.75 23.66 -2.37
CA ALA A 315 3.83 22.38 -1.68
C ALA A 315 5.11 21.64 -2.12
N VAL A 316 5.63 20.83 -1.20
CA VAL A 316 6.68 19.85 -1.48
C VAL A 316 6.40 18.59 -0.68
N GLN A 317 6.52 17.44 -1.32
CA GLN A 317 6.33 16.13 -0.69
C GLN A 317 7.37 15.14 -1.20
N THR A 318 7.77 14.24 -0.32
CA THR A 318 8.55 13.06 -0.66
C THR A 318 7.88 11.83 -0.05
N VAL A 319 7.91 10.71 -0.75
CA VAL A 319 7.37 9.45 -0.28
C VAL A 319 8.18 8.28 -0.82
N ASN A 320 8.41 7.27 0.00
CA ASN A 320 8.94 5.98 -0.43
C ASN A 320 7.75 5.02 -0.61
N LEU A 321 7.34 4.78 -1.84
CA LEU A 321 6.33 3.79 -2.19
C LEU A 321 7.01 2.43 -2.28
N ALA A 322 7.10 1.75 -1.14
CA ALA A 322 7.73 0.45 -1.04
C ALA A 322 6.80 -0.66 -1.55
N GLN A 323 7.30 -1.53 -2.41
CA GLN A 323 6.57 -2.63 -3.04
C GLN A 323 7.40 -3.92 -2.97
N GLU A 324 6.84 -5.06 -3.40
CA GLU A 324 7.46 -6.38 -3.20
C GLU A 324 8.78 -6.55 -3.95
N ASP A 325 8.85 -6.14 -5.22
CA ASP A 325 10.04 -6.34 -6.07
C ASP A 325 11.00 -5.15 -6.06
N TYR A 326 10.45 -3.95 -6.13
CA TYR A 326 11.15 -2.67 -6.10
C TYR A 326 10.34 -1.66 -5.31
N GLY A 327 10.90 -0.49 -5.03
CA GLY A 327 10.17 0.67 -4.52
C GLY A 327 10.37 1.88 -5.43
N THR A 328 9.48 2.85 -5.33
CA THR A 328 9.57 4.15 -5.98
C THR A 328 9.75 5.23 -4.91
N TYR A 329 10.90 5.90 -4.87
CA TYR A 329 11.02 7.12 -4.10
C TYR A 329 10.60 8.29 -4.97
N LEU A 330 9.52 8.94 -4.60
CA LEU A 330 8.92 10.04 -5.35
C LEU A 330 9.09 11.35 -4.60
N MET A 331 9.48 12.40 -5.30
CA MET A 331 9.45 13.79 -4.84
C MET A 331 8.54 14.60 -5.76
N LEU A 332 7.67 15.38 -5.15
CA LEU A 332 6.75 16.30 -5.81
C LEU A 332 6.98 17.71 -5.30
N ALA A 333 7.06 18.69 -6.19
CA ALA A 333 7.05 20.11 -5.82
C ALA A 333 6.16 20.92 -6.77
N LEU A 334 5.36 21.81 -6.20
CA LEU A 334 4.52 22.76 -6.92
C LEU A 334 5.13 24.17 -6.78
N PRO A 335 5.40 24.89 -7.86
CA PRO A 335 5.99 26.22 -7.78
C PRO A 335 5.02 27.27 -7.24
N LEU A 336 5.56 28.29 -6.56
CA LEU A 336 4.83 29.49 -6.17
C LEU A 336 5.07 30.60 -7.18
N GLY A 337 4.02 31.10 -7.84
CA GLY A 337 4.11 32.19 -8.79
C GLY A 337 4.92 31.81 -10.05
N GLU A 338 5.95 32.60 -10.37
CA GLU A 338 6.77 32.44 -11.57
C GLU A 338 8.05 31.63 -11.34
N ILE A 339 8.18 30.95 -10.20
CA ILE A 339 9.32 30.06 -9.91
C ILE A 339 9.37 28.92 -10.93
N SER A 340 10.53 28.69 -11.52
CA SER A 340 10.68 27.63 -12.51
C SER A 340 10.79 26.23 -11.85
N LEU A 341 10.46 25.19 -12.60
CA LEU A 341 10.66 23.80 -12.14
C LEU A 341 12.14 23.48 -11.94
N GLU A 342 13.02 24.13 -12.71
CA GLU A 342 14.48 24.00 -12.57
C GLU A 342 14.99 24.61 -11.26
N ASP A 343 14.44 25.75 -10.82
CA ASP A 343 14.78 26.34 -9.52
C ASP A 343 14.35 25.43 -8.36
N LEU A 344 13.15 24.82 -8.46
CA LEU A 344 12.68 23.83 -7.47
C LEU A 344 13.60 22.62 -7.42
N LEU A 345 13.99 22.07 -8.57
CA LEU A 345 14.89 20.93 -8.67
C LEU A 345 16.25 21.25 -8.05
N SER A 346 16.79 22.42 -8.36
CA SER A 346 18.07 22.86 -7.84
C SER A 346 18.08 22.96 -6.31
N GLU A 347 16.97 23.44 -5.72
CA GLU A 347 16.85 23.50 -4.26
C GLU A 347 16.68 22.13 -3.61
N ILE A 348 15.91 21.24 -4.23
CA ILE A 348 15.78 19.85 -3.79
C ILE A 348 17.17 19.17 -3.80
N ASP A 349 17.95 19.36 -4.87
CA ASP A 349 19.28 18.76 -5.00
C ASP A 349 20.25 19.27 -3.92
N VAL A 350 20.21 20.57 -3.58
CA VAL A 350 21.00 21.14 -2.48
C VAL A 350 20.67 20.49 -1.13
N GLU A 351 19.38 20.26 -0.85
CA GLU A 351 19.00 19.64 0.44
C GLU A 351 19.30 18.13 0.47
N ILE A 352 19.20 17.42 -0.66
CA ILE A 352 19.65 16.03 -0.77
C ILE A 352 21.17 15.94 -0.56
N GLU A 353 21.95 16.81 -1.22
CA GLU A 353 23.40 16.83 -1.07
C GLU A 353 23.85 17.06 0.38
N LYS A 354 23.12 17.88 1.15
CA LYS A 354 23.37 18.02 2.59
C LYS A 354 23.19 16.72 3.35
N VAL A 355 22.09 15.98 3.09
CA VAL A 355 21.86 14.69 3.75
C VAL A 355 22.89 13.64 3.35
N GLN A 356 23.42 13.73 2.12
CA GLN A 356 24.48 12.84 1.63
C GLN A 356 25.86 13.13 2.25
N ASN A 357 26.11 14.37 2.63
CA ASN A 357 27.41 14.80 3.18
C ASN A 357 27.42 14.89 4.70
N ASP A 358 26.31 15.30 5.32
CA ASP A 358 26.20 15.59 6.73
C ASP A 358 25.30 14.58 7.46
N LEU A 359 25.57 14.34 8.73
CA LEU A 359 24.65 13.56 9.58
C LEU A 359 23.51 14.45 10.07
N ILE A 360 22.30 13.93 10.08
CA ILE A 360 21.17 14.59 10.75
C ILE A 360 21.42 14.68 12.25
N SER A 361 20.76 15.63 12.94
CA SER A 361 20.92 15.78 14.39
C SER A 361 20.31 14.62 15.18
N ASP A 362 20.79 14.36 16.40
CA ASP A 362 20.19 13.36 17.30
C ASP A 362 18.71 13.68 17.57
N ARG A 363 18.38 14.96 17.70
CA ARG A 363 17.01 15.43 17.88
C ARG A 363 16.11 15.11 16.68
N ASP A 364 16.63 15.26 15.47
CA ASP A 364 15.87 14.94 14.27
C ASP A 364 15.65 13.42 14.16
N LEU A 365 16.67 12.61 14.43
CA LEU A 365 16.52 11.14 14.45
C LEU A 365 15.48 10.71 15.47
N GLU A 366 15.53 11.21 16.71
CA GLU A 366 14.53 10.92 17.75
C GLU A 366 13.11 11.33 17.30
N LYS A 367 12.97 12.52 16.71
CA LYS A 367 11.69 12.99 16.17
C LYS A 367 11.16 12.03 15.08
N LEU A 368 12.00 11.59 14.16
CA LEU A 368 11.61 10.69 13.08
C LEU A 368 11.14 9.34 13.62
N GLN A 369 11.89 8.75 14.55
CA GLN A 369 11.52 7.50 15.21
C GLN A 369 10.18 7.61 15.94
N ASN A 370 9.94 8.70 16.67
CA ASN A 370 8.67 8.96 17.35
C ASN A 370 7.51 9.17 16.37
N THR A 371 7.76 9.83 15.23
CA THR A 371 6.75 10.02 14.18
C THR A 371 6.32 8.68 13.58
N LEU A 372 7.26 7.82 13.21
CA LEU A 372 6.96 6.50 12.68
C LEU A 372 6.29 5.58 13.71
N GLU A 373 6.69 5.66 14.97
CA GLU A 373 5.99 4.95 16.05
C GLU A 373 4.53 5.38 16.14
N THR A 374 4.26 6.69 16.07
CA THR A 374 2.90 7.22 16.08
C THR A 374 2.10 6.74 14.86
N GLN A 375 2.69 6.74 13.67
CA GLN A 375 2.05 6.24 12.46
C GLN A 375 1.76 4.73 12.56
N PHE A 376 2.70 3.94 13.07
CA PHE A 376 2.54 2.50 13.28
C PHE A 376 1.40 2.19 14.27
N VAL A 377 1.39 2.87 15.42
CA VAL A 377 0.33 2.73 16.43
C VAL A 377 -1.02 3.14 15.87
N SER A 378 -1.08 4.25 15.11
CA SER A 378 -2.30 4.71 14.46
C SER A 378 -2.84 3.71 13.45
N ARG A 379 -1.97 3.14 12.60
CA ARG A 379 -2.33 2.11 11.62
C ARG A 379 -2.93 0.86 12.28
N ASN A 380 -2.38 0.45 13.41
CA ASN A 380 -2.80 -0.73 14.17
C ASN A 380 -3.78 -0.42 15.32
N SER A 381 -4.46 0.72 15.28
CA SER A 381 -5.43 1.12 16.31
C SER A 381 -6.84 0.55 16.10
N SER A 382 -7.11 -0.03 14.95
CA SER A 382 -8.37 -0.69 14.61
C SER A 382 -8.14 -2.17 14.29
N ILE A 383 -9.15 -2.99 14.51
CA ILE A 383 -9.12 -4.43 14.16
C ILE A 383 -8.88 -4.63 12.67
N GLU A 384 -9.43 -3.76 11.83
CA GLU A 384 -9.19 -3.75 10.38
C GLU A 384 -7.70 -3.46 10.06
N GLY A 385 -7.12 -2.43 10.69
CA GLY A 385 -5.71 -2.08 10.50
C GLY A 385 -4.76 -3.19 10.95
N ILE A 386 -5.09 -3.88 12.05
CA ILE A 386 -4.35 -5.06 12.52
C ILE A 386 -4.47 -6.20 11.51
N ALA A 387 -5.68 -6.49 11.01
CA ALA A 387 -5.90 -7.54 10.02
C ALA A 387 -5.11 -7.30 8.72
N ASN A 388 -5.13 -6.06 8.23
CA ASN A 388 -4.33 -5.68 7.07
C ASN A 388 -2.82 -5.83 7.32
N SER A 389 -2.32 -5.35 8.47
CA SER A 389 -0.90 -5.47 8.81
C SER A 389 -0.45 -6.93 8.96
N LEU A 390 -1.23 -7.79 9.62
CA LEU A 390 -0.93 -9.22 9.74
C LEU A 390 -0.84 -9.89 8.38
N SER A 391 -1.79 -9.58 7.48
CA SER A 391 -1.79 -10.08 6.10
C SER A 391 -0.56 -9.62 5.32
N ASP A 392 -0.20 -8.33 5.40
CA ASP A 392 0.95 -7.77 4.69
C ASP A 392 2.26 -8.39 5.18
N TYR A 393 2.45 -8.52 6.51
CA TYR A 393 3.67 -9.13 7.07
C TYR A 393 3.83 -10.59 6.67
N HIS A 394 2.74 -11.36 6.66
CA HIS A 394 2.78 -12.73 6.13
C HIS A 394 3.13 -12.73 4.64
N THR A 395 2.35 -12.02 3.83
CA THR A 395 2.41 -12.11 2.36
C THR A 395 3.74 -11.59 1.80
N PHE A 396 4.21 -10.43 2.26
CA PHE A 396 5.36 -9.74 1.66
C PHE A 396 6.66 -9.90 2.42
N PHE A 397 6.60 -10.22 3.71
CA PHE A 397 7.80 -10.38 4.52
C PHE A 397 8.06 -11.85 4.89
N GLY A 398 7.07 -12.72 4.75
CA GLY A 398 7.15 -14.12 5.12
C GLY A 398 7.31 -14.36 6.65
N ASP A 399 6.97 -13.36 7.45
CA ASP A 399 7.07 -13.39 8.92
C ASP A 399 6.00 -12.46 9.53
N THR A 400 4.88 -13.04 9.91
CA THR A 400 3.77 -12.35 10.57
C THR A 400 4.20 -11.70 11.89
N GLY A 401 5.17 -12.31 12.59
CA GLY A 401 5.70 -11.84 13.88
C GLY A 401 6.43 -10.50 13.80
N LEU A 402 6.81 -10.04 12.61
CA LEU A 402 7.41 -8.72 12.40
C LEU A 402 6.51 -7.58 12.89
N ILE A 403 5.18 -7.76 12.92
CA ILE A 403 4.26 -6.75 13.46
C ILE A 403 4.65 -6.30 14.89
N ASN A 404 5.20 -7.20 15.69
CA ASN A 404 5.65 -6.93 17.06
C ASN A 404 7.09 -6.43 17.18
N SER A 405 7.89 -6.52 16.13
CA SER A 405 9.31 -6.15 16.13
C SER A 405 9.66 -4.97 15.20
N GLU A 406 8.76 -4.55 14.33
CA GLU A 406 8.99 -3.52 13.33
C GLU A 406 9.46 -2.19 13.94
N LEU A 407 8.85 -1.75 15.04
CA LEU A 407 9.27 -0.55 15.76
C LEU A 407 10.71 -0.63 16.27
N ASN A 408 11.15 -1.80 16.73
CA ASN A 408 12.53 -2.00 17.18
C ASN A 408 13.52 -1.90 16.02
N ILE A 409 13.11 -2.35 14.82
CA ILE A 409 13.92 -2.20 13.61
C ILE A 409 14.09 -0.71 13.30
N TYR A 410 13.00 0.07 13.27
CA TYR A 410 13.07 1.52 13.04
C TYR A 410 13.90 2.25 14.10
N ARG A 411 13.76 1.90 15.37
CA ARG A 411 14.55 2.48 16.47
C ARG A 411 16.04 2.14 16.39
N SER A 412 16.41 1.07 15.71
CA SER A 412 17.79 0.67 15.50
C SER A 412 18.50 1.37 14.33
N ILE A 413 17.76 2.16 13.52
CA ILE A 413 18.32 2.87 12.37
C ILE A 413 19.18 4.04 12.87
N THR A 414 20.36 4.21 12.29
CA THR A 414 21.34 5.23 12.66
C THR A 414 21.37 6.40 11.67
N LYS A 415 21.99 7.50 12.09
CA LYS A 415 22.18 8.67 11.21
C LYS A 415 23.10 8.37 10.05
N GLU A 416 24.10 7.53 10.28
CA GLU A 416 25.04 7.05 9.27
C GLU A 416 24.31 6.24 8.19
N GLU A 417 23.38 5.35 8.56
CA GLU A 417 22.57 4.61 7.60
C GLU A 417 21.70 5.55 6.75
N ILE A 418 21.10 6.59 7.33
CA ILE A 418 20.31 7.58 6.58
C ILE A 418 21.17 8.27 5.52
N ARG A 419 22.36 8.76 5.90
CA ARG A 419 23.31 9.36 4.95
C ARG A 419 23.75 8.37 3.87
N ASP A 420 24.15 7.17 4.25
CA ASP A 420 24.70 6.17 3.34
C ASP A 420 23.64 5.68 2.34
N ILE A 421 22.38 5.55 2.77
CA ILE A 421 21.24 5.19 1.92
C ILE A 421 20.85 6.35 0.99
N ALA A 422 20.88 7.60 1.46
CA ALA A 422 20.72 8.76 0.60
C ALA A 422 21.78 8.79 -0.51
N ASN A 423 23.05 8.52 -0.16
CA ASN A 423 24.14 8.39 -1.14
C ASN A 423 23.95 7.24 -2.11
N LYS A 424 23.37 6.12 -1.68
CA LYS A 424 23.17 4.95 -2.53
C LYS A 424 22.04 5.11 -3.53
N TYR A 425 20.91 5.70 -3.12
CA TYR A 425 19.68 5.68 -3.91
C TYR A 425 19.26 7.02 -4.50
N LEU A 426 19.69 8.15 -3.94
CA LEU A 426 19.26 9.48 -4.41
C LEU A 426 20.33 10.19 -5.25
N GLN A 427 20.95 9.45 -6.16
CA GLN A 427 21.98 10.00 -7.06
C GLN A 427 21.35 10.84 -8.16
N SER A 428 21.89 12.04 -8.39
CA SER A 428 21.36 13.00 -9.38
C SER A 428 21.37 12.50 -10.82
N ASN A 429 22.21 11.53 -11.15
CA ASN A 429 22.29 10.90 -12.47
C ASN A 429 21.47 9.60 -12.61
N GLN A 430 20.86 9.10 -11.53
CA GLN A 430 20.12 7.82 -11.52
C GLN A 430 18.63 8.03 -11.22
N ARG A 431 18.00 8.97 -11.91
CA ARG A 431 16.62 9.38 -11.64
C ARG A 431 15.82 9.70 -12.89
N VAL A 432 14.51 9.73 -12.72
CA VAL A 432 13.58 10.30 -13.68
C VAL A 432 13.14 11.67 -13.20
N ILE A 433 13.12 12.66 -14.08
CA ILE A 433 12.55 13.98 -13.85
C ILE A 433 11.40 14.17 -14.82
N VAL A 434 10.23 14.48 -14.31
CA VAL A 434 9.05 14.78 -15.13
C VAL A 434 8.61 16.23 -14.89
N ASP A 435 8.60 17.01 -15.96
CA ASP A 435 7.90 18.28 -16.00
C ASP A 435 6.42 17.99 -16.29
N TYR A 436 5.58 18.03 -15.25
CA TYR A 436 4.14 17.83 -15.38
C TYR A 436 3.48 19.19 -15.61
N LEU A 437 3.00 19.43 -16.85
CA LEU A 437 2.70 20.76 -17.36
C LEU A 437 1.21 20.92 -17.66
N PRO A 438 0.66 22.13 -17.51
CA PRO A 438 -0.65 22.44 -18.09
C PRO A 438 -0.66 22.17 -19.59
N GLY A 439 -1.70 21.49 -20.04
CA GLY A 439 -1.93 21.17 -21.45
C GLY A 439 -3.27 21.66 -21.95
N ASP A 440 -3.56 21.35 -23.18
CA ASP A 440 -4.89 21.49 -23.80
C ASP A 440 -5.17 20.23 -24.64
N GLU A 441 -6.35 20.16 -25.27
CA GLU A 441 -6.73 18.99 -26.06
C GLU A 441 -5.81 18.72 -27.28
N THR A 442 -4.97 19.67 -27.67
CA THR A 442 -4.05 19.53 -28.80
C THR A 442 -2.68 18.97 -28.41
N ASN A 443 -2.27 19.11 -27.14
CA ASN A 443 -0.99 18.67 -26.61
C ASN A 443 -1.11 17.73 -25.39
N LYS A 444 -2.30 17.26 -25.07
CA LYS A 444 -2.54 16.29 -24.00
C LYS A 444 -1.70 15.03 -24.23
N THR A 445 -1.01 14.58 -23.19
CA THR A 445 -0.31 13.28 -23.25
C THR A 445 -1.33 12.15 -23.26
N THR A 446 -1.26 11.30 -24.28
CA THR A 446 -2.11 10.10 -24.41
C THR A 446 -1.33 8.86 -24.00
N ILE A 447 -2.03 7.90 -23.40
CA ILE A 447 -1.49 6.59 -23.05
C ILE A 447 -2.00 5.61 -24.11
N GLU A 448 -1.09 4.97 -24.84
CA GLU A 448 -1.39 3.98 -25.88
C GLU A 448 -1.27 2.54 -25.37
#